data_f0372098c091e88394519b5924908260
#
_entry.id   f0372098c091e88394519b5924908260
#
_cell.length_a   1.000
_cell.length_b   1.000
_cell.length_c   1.000
_cell.angle_alpha   90.00
_cell.angle_beta   90.00
_cell.angle_gamma   90.00
#
_symmetry.space_group_name_H-M   'P 1'
#
loop_
_entity.id
_entity.type
_entity.pdbx_description
1 polymer ?
#
loop_
_entity_poly.entity_id
_entity_poly.type
_entity_poly.pdbx_seq_one_letter_code
_entity_poly.pdbx_strand_id
1 'polypeptide(L)'
;MAPLLPETAPEKRTRESDGKRTVSQVRRYTLQPVKSTLEALEGNKVKLSIEVDESEFDRNVDAAFRKIAHEVRLPGFRPGKAPRRVLEARIGIDAARGQALQDAIPEYLSKAVREHDVDIISTPDVTLTNNNDPVDADNPTPAEFVYPVMFEAICEVRPEVSVPGYGGLRIELTSPDLSDEELEEAVATERRRFGSLVDVDRAAETGDNVVIDLEGLRDGEPVAGLNVDEWTYEIGRAWVAPGFDEQLTGAKKGDVLRFNAIPNGTEEAADFVVTVNRVQTLELPELTDEWVEANIADSDTVVEWRQSLRDRYTEMRVNQMRRTVVDRLTDELAKLVEIEAPESMVGADMQARVQNTIQQFQQQGIALDQWLSATGQDTESFIAGMKEQSEKAVKVDLALRAVAAAQAITVSDDDLEAEFESIGVRVNEKTAKVRKAYEQNDAIGDLVAQMRKSQALEWLLHNSTFVDQNGTVLPTDTVLGDHDHDHDDEDEAEDAE
;
A
#
# COMPACT_ATOMS: atom_id res chain seq x y z
N MET A 1 4.94 62.27 -41.76
CA MET A 1 4.58 63.48 -41.04
C MET A 1 4.61 63.16 -39.56
N ALA A 2 5.72 63.42 -38.91
CA ALA A 2 5.74 63.75 -37.50
C ALA A 2 5.32 65.22 -37.38
N PRO A 3 4.86 65.78 -36.24
CA PRO A 3 5.76 66.00 -35.12
C PRO A 3 5.12 65.97 -33.69
N LEU A 4 6.01 65.88 -32.73
CA LEU A 4 6.28 66.74 -31.55
C LEU A 4 5.54 66.38 -30.22
N LEU A 5 6.39 66.02 -29.27
CA LEU A 5 6.28 66.26 -27.83
C LEU A 5 6.24 67.74 -27.49
N PRO A 6 5.71 68.19 -26.35
CA PRO A 6 6.56 68.59 -25.22
C PRO A 6 5.96 68.13 -23.84
N GLU A 7 6.76 67.79 -22.88
CA GLU A 7 7.56 68.59 -21.89
C GLU A 7 6.88 68.83 -20.54
N THR A 8 7.57 68.36 -19.48
CA THR A 8 7.74 68.83 -18.09
C THR A 8 6.70 68.72 -17.03
N ALA A 9 7.18 68.03 -16.01
CA ALA A 9 6.93 67.88 -14.57
C ALA A 9 6.24 69.06 -13.79
N PRO A 10 5.75 68.87 -12.51
CA PRO A 10 6.70 68.66 -11.44
C PRO A 10 6.17 67.70 -10.29
N GLU A 11 7.15 67.28 -9.48
CA GLU A 11 7.10 66.60 -8.19
C GLU A 11 6.01 67.09 -7.23
N LYS A 12 5.38 66.15 -6.53
CA LYS A 12 4.97 66.32 -5.14
C LYS A 12 5.25 65.05 -4.31
N ARG A 13 6.16 65.23 -3.36
CA ARG A 13 6.41 64.39 -2.22
C ARG A 13 5.14 64.19 -1.39
N THR A 14 4.83 62.97 -1.01
CA THR A 14 4.22 62.63 0.30
C THR A 14 4.63 61.21 0.73
N ARG A 15 5.42 61.22 1.76
CA ARG A 15 5.52 60.38 2.98
C ARG A 15 5.27 58.88 2.86
N GLU A 16 6.38 58.22 3.19
CA GLU A 16 6.51 56.92 3.87
C GLU A 16 5.32 56.47 4.75
N SER A 17 4.91 55.25 4.57
CA SER A 17 4.52 54.35 5.68
C SER A 17 4.86 52.92 5.32
N ASP A 18 5.86 52.44 5.97
CA ASP A 18 6.06 51.17 6.66
C ASP A 18 5.66 49.85 6.01
N GLY A 19 6.69 49.03 5.85
CA GLY A 19 6.69 47.71 6.50
C GLY A 19 6.45 46.52 5.62
N LYS A 20 7.28 46.25 4.66
CA LYS A 20 7.56 44.82 4.34
C LYS A 20 9.07 44.60 4.43
N ARG A 21 9.50 44.07 5.57
CA ARG A 21 10.85 43.57 5.76
C ARG A 21 11.05 42.37 4.85
N THR A 22 11.68 42.61 3.71
CA THR A 22 12.40 41.57 3.00
C THR A 22 13.56 41.15 3.91
N VAL A 23 13.46 39.99 4.54
CA VAL A 23 14.56 39.37 5.25
C VAL A 23 15.58 38.94 4.21
N SER A 24 16.48 39.87 3.88
CA SER A 24 17.75 39.60 3.24
C SER A 24 18.50 38.67 4.20
N GLN A 25 18.54 37.36 3.90
CA GLN A 25 19.45 36.42 4.54
C GLN A 25 20.89 36.86 4.20
N VAL A 26 21.45 37.65 5.08
CA VAL A 26 22.90 37.76 5.19
C VAL A 26 23.38 36.40 5.67
N ARG A 27 23.84 35.54 4.76
CA ARG A 27 24.65 34.38 5.10
C ARG A 27 25.88 34.87 5.84
N ARG A 28 25.83 34.80 7.18
CA ARG A 28 27.03 34.81 7.99
C ARG A 28 27.77 33.52 7.64
N TYR A 29 28.89 33.65 6.97
CA TYR A 29 29.88 32.57 6.88
C TYR A 29 30.50 32.41 8.27
N THR A 30 29.78 31.72 9.16
CA THR A 30 30.40 31.01 10.28
C THR A 30 31.13 29.85 9.65
N LEU A 31 32.44 29.75 9.85
CA LEU A 31 33.20 28.53 9.57
C LEU A 31 32.44 27.39 10.21
N GLN A 32 31.77 26.59 9.41
CA GLN A 32 31.06 25.43 9.92
C GLN A 32 32.14 24.42 10.31
N PRO A 33 32.13 23.88 11.53
CA PRO A 33 33.15 22.94 12.00
C PRO A 33 33.10 21.58 11.27
N VAL A 34 32.08 21.37 10.45
CA VAL A 34 31.88 20.22 9.58
C VAL A 34 31.67 20.75 8.18
N LYS A 35 32.45 20.25 7.22
CA LYS A 35 32.27 20.53 5.79
C LYS A 35 31.77 19.29 5.11
N SER A 36 30.76 19.43 4.26
CA SER A 36 30.22 18.34 3.47
C SER A 36 30.19 18.68 1.98
N THR A 37 30.46 17.71 1.12
CA THR A 37 30.33 17.83 -0.33
C THR A 37 29.57 16.65 -0.87
N LEU A 38 28.71 16.92 -1.88
CA LEU A 38 27.88 15.93 -2.53
C LEU A 38 28.38 15.71 -3.96
N GLU A 39 28.58 14.46 -4.34
CA GLU A 39 28.92 14.04 -5.69
C GLU A 39 27.91 12.99 -6.17
N ALA A 40 27.29 13.19 -7.35
CA ALA A 40 26.40 12.20 -7.95
C ALA A 40 27.23 11.07 -8.56
N LEU A 41 26.82 9.83 -8.32
CA LEU A 41 27.38 8.62 -8.90
C LEU A 41 26.45 8.01 -9.95
N GLU A 42 26.90 6.96 -10.63
CA GLU A 42 26.05 6.23 -11.58
C GLU A 42 24.89 5.51 -10.84
N GLY A 43 23.74 5.48 -11.49
CA GLY A 43 22.50 4.94 -10.92
C GLY A 43 21.92 5.92 -9.88
N ASN A 44 21.18 5.36 -8.90
CA ASN A 44 20.53 6.15 -7.85
C ASN A 44 21.43 6.31 -6.62
N LYS A 45 22.71 6.65 -6.83
CA LYS A 45 23.70 6.75 -5.75
C LYS A 45 24.34 8.12 -5.72
N VAL A 46 24.62 8.56 -4.50
CA VAL A 46 25.40 9.78 -4.24
C VAL A 46 26.51 9.47 -3.25
N LYS A 47 27.62 10.19 -3.36
CA LYS A 47 28.70 10.16 -2.41
C LYS A 47 28.71 11.45 -1.62
N LEU A 48 28.62 11.33 -0.32
CA LEU A 48 28.81 12.41 0.64
C LEU A 48 30.23 12.30 1.20
N SER A 49 31.08 13.31 0.96
CA SER A 49 32.40 13.40 1.57
C SER A 49 32.34 14.42 2.70
N ILE A 50 32.69 14.01 3.90
CA ILE A 50 32.53 14.78 5.12
C ILE A 50 33.92 14.97 5.78
N GLU A 51 34.24 16.24 6.10
CA GLU A 51 35.45 16.66 6.79
C GLU A 51 35.10 17.31 8.13
N VAL A 52 35.62 16.79 9.22
CA VAL A 52 35.37 17.24 10.59
C VAL A 52 36.67 17.78 11.20
N ASP A 53 36.64 19.04 11.59
CA ASP A 53 37.78 19.70 12.22
C ASP A 53 38.14 19.07 13.58
N GLU A 54 39.43 19.08 13.93
CA GLU A 54 39.95 18.58 15.23
C GLU A 54 39.16 19.09 16.42
N SER A 55 38.86 20.41 16.44
CA SER A 55 38.17 21.04 17.58
C SER A 55 36.73 20.55 17.79
N GLU A 56 36.06 20.13 16.73
CA GLU A 56 34.69 19.55 16.78
C GLU A 56 34.77 18.08 17.18
N PHE A 57 35.67 17.32 16.57
CA PHE A 57 35.86 15.92 16.93
C PHE A 57 36.34 15.73 18.36
N ASP A 58 37.19 16.58 18.89
CA ASP A 58 37.66 16.53 20.29
C ASP A 58 36.50 16.64 21.31
N ARG A 59 35.41 17.36 20.94
CA ARG A 59 34.20 17.40 21.79
C ARG A 59 33.52 16.02 21.86
N ASN A 60 33.53 15.28 20.76
CA ASN A 60 32.98 13.91 20.72
C ASN A 60 33.91 12.94 21.46
N VAL A 61 35.23 13.11 21.37
CA VAL A 61 36.20 12.37 22.20
C VAL A 61 35.95 12.63 23.68
N ASP A 62 35.69 13.87 24.09
CA ASP A 62 35.32 14.22 25.46
C ASP A 62 34.00 13.57 25.90
N ALA A 63 33.00 13.51 24.99
CA ALA A 63 31.75 12.83 25.29
C ALA A 63 31.96 11.30 25.42
N ALA A 64 32.77 10.69 24.53
CA ALA A 64 33.13 9.29 24.62
C ALA A 64 33.84 8.94 25.93
N PHE A 65 34.78 9.78 26.37
CA PHE A 65 35.41 9.58 27.69
C PHE A 65 34.40 9.63 28.84
N ARG A 66 33.38 10.49 28.80
CA ARG A 66 32.31 10.52 29.79
C ARG A 66 31.48 9.23 29.77
N LYS A 67 31.15 8.70 28.59
CA LYS A 67 30.43 7.44 28.43
C LYS A 67 31.25 6.27 28.99
N ILE A 68 32.52 6.15 28.59
CA ILE A 68 33.46 5.13 29.07
C ILE A 68 33.65 5.24 30.61
N ALA A 69 33.69 6.46 31.16
CA ALA A 69 33.81 6.66 32.60
C ALA A 69 32.66 6.05 33.40
N HIS A 70 31.48 5.93 32.83
CA HIS A 70 30.33 5.29 33.47
C HIS A 70 30.38 3.75 33.36
N GLU A 71 30.99 3.22 32.33
CA GLU A 71 31.04 1.77 32.02
C GLU A 71 32.23 1.10 32.76
N VAL A 72 33.37 1.80 32.88
CA VAL A 72 34.59 1.24 33.42
C VAL A 72 34.73 1.55 34.94
N ARG A 73 34.98 0.51 35.73
CA ARG A 73 35.28 0.67 37.16
C ARG A 73 36.75 0.97 37.35
N LEU A 74 37.08 2.19 37.77
CA LEU A 74 38.44 2.59 38.10
C LEU A 74 38.65 2.63 39.62
N PRO A 75 39.71 1.98 40.16
CA PRO A 75 40.02 2.05 41.57
C PRO A 75 40.23 3.49 42.04
N GLY A 76 39.54 3.90 43.10
CA GLY A 76 39.65 5.25 43.68
C GLY A 76 38.65 6.27 43.12
N PHE A 77 37.82 5.93 42.12
CA PHE A 77 36.81 6.81 41.57
C PHE A 77 35.42 6.15 41.52
N ARG A 78 34.39 6.95 41.80
CA ARG A 78 33.02 6.52 41.60
C ARG A 78 32.72 6.50 40.09
N PRO A 79 31.97 5.50 39.54
CA PRO A 79 31.60 5.47 38.15
C PRO A 79 31.10 6.83 37.63
N GLY A 80 31.61 7.27 36.48
CA GLY A 80 31.28 8.56 35.85
C GLY A 80 32.00 9.79 36.50
N LYS A 81 32.90 9.65 37.48
CA LYS A 81 33.59 10.75 38.13
C LYS A 81 35.10 10.78 37.93
N ALA A 82 35.65 9.89 37.14
CA ALA A 82 37.08 9.89 36.82
C ALA A 82 37.40 11.04 35.85
N PRO A 83 38.42 11.88 36.10
CA PRO A 83 38.84 12.93 35.17
C PRO A 83 39.40 12.34 33.86
N ARG A 84 39.22 13.04 32.72
CA ARG A 84 39.72 12.64 31.40
C ARG A 84 41.16 12.16 31.44
N ARG A 85 42.07 12.90 32.07
CA ARG A 85 43.50 12.53 32.17
C ARG A 85 43.74 11.16 32.79
N VAL A 86 42.93 10.76 33.76
CA VAL A 86 43.03 9.45 34.41
C VAL A 86 42.53 8.33 33.51
N LEU A 87 41.45 8.59 32.78
CA LEU A 87 40.89 7.68 31.82
C LEU A 87 41.88 7.48 30.66
N GLU A 88 42.40 8.56 30.10
CA GLU A 88 43.38 8.54 29.01
C GLU A 88 44.65 7.77 29.40
N ALA A 89 45.18 7.97 30.59
CA ALA A 89 46.37 7.23 31.08
C ALA A 89 46.11 5.74 31.32
N ARG A 90 44.85 5.30 31.52
CA ARG A 90 44.51 3.91 31.84
C ARG A 90 43.98 3.12 30.65
N ILE A 91 43.22 3.75 29.77
CA ILE A 91 42.49 3.13 28.69
C ILE A 91 43.13 3.47 27.34
N GLY A 92 43.87 4.59 27.28
CA GLY A 92 44.41 5.15 26.06
C GLY A 92 43.40 6.12 25.36
N ILE A 93 43.94 7.02 24.55
CA ILE A 93 43.14 7.97 23.79
C ILE A 93 42.43 7.27 22.57
N ASP A 94 43.03 6.22 22.05
CA ASP A 94 42.56 5.54 20.85
C ASP A 94 41.23 4.82 21.08
N ALA A 95 41.03 4.22 22.26
CA ALA A 95 39.74 3.64 22.62
C ALA A 95 38.62 4.68 22.66
N ALA A 96 38.91 5.89 23.17
CA ALA A 96 37.94 6.99 23.20
C ALA A 96 37.70 7.58 21.79
N ARG A 97 38.73 7.64 20.93
CA ARG A 97 38.60 8.05 19.52
C ARG A 97 37.76 7.06 18.73
N GLY A 98 37.99 5.75 18.91
CA GLY A 98 37.18 4.71 18.29
C GLY A 98 35.70 4.82 18.66
N GLN A 99 35.43 4.97 19.96
CA GLN A 99 34.05 5.19 20.47
C GLN A 99 33.44 6.50 19.95
N ALA A 100 34.26 7.57 19.89
CA ALA A 100 33.82 8.86 19.35
C ALA A 100 33.45 8.78 17.87
N LEU A 101 34.22 8.04 17.07
CA LEU A 101 33.89 7.80 15.64
C LEU A 101 32.57 7.06 15.49
N GLN A 102 32.39 5.96 16.23
CA GLN A 102 31.15 5.17 16.16
C GLN A 102 29.92 5.99 16.54
N ASP A 103 30.03 6.85 17.58
CA ASP A 103 28.91 7.67 18.04
C ASP A 103 28.67 8.91 17.14
N ALA A 104 29.71 9.50 16.56
CA ALA A 104 29.64 10.78 15.85
C ALA A 104 29.42 10.67 14.35
N ILE A 105 29.88 9.60 13.68
CA ILE A 105 29.70 9.41 12.23
C ILE A 105 28.21 9.49 11.84
N PRO A 106 27.28 8.76 12.49
CA PRO A 106 25.87 8.85 12.16
C PRO A 106 25.29 10.27 12.33
N GLU A 107 25.77 11.01 13.35
CA GLU A 107 25.32 12.38 13.61
C GLU A 107 25.81 13.35 12.52
N TYR A 108 27.08 13.23 12.12
CA TYR A 108 27.65 14.06 11.04
C TYR A 108 27.04 13.76 9.69
N LEU A 109 26.81 12.46 9.41
CA LEU A 109 26.12 12.02 8.18
C LEU A 109 24.69 12.57 8.13
N SER A 110 23.94 12.46 9.22
CA SER A 110 22.58 13.02 9.29
C SER A 110 22.55 14.55 9.06
N LYS A 111 23.56 15.27 9.55
CA LYS A 111 23.70 16.72 9.27
C LYS A 111 24.00 17.00 7.81
N ALA A 112 24.90 16.23 7.20
CA ALA A 112 25.24 16.38 5.78
C ALA A 112 24.06 16.05 4.86
N VAL A 113 23.31 14.99 5.17
CA VAL A 113 22.06 14.60 4.45
C VAL A 113 21.05 15.74 4.45
N ARG A 114 20.82 16.37 5.61
CA ARG A 114 19.92 17.53 5.71
C ARG A 114 20.44 18.78 5.02
N GLU A 115 21.76 19.02 5.06
CA GLU A 115 22.37 20.18 4.41
C GLU A 115 22.21 20.11 2.88
N HIS A 116 22.30 18.91 2.32
CA HIS A 116 22.20 18.66 0.88
C HIS A 116 20.81 18.23 0.41
N ASP A 117 19.82 18.13 1.34
CA ASP A 117 18.44 17.71 1.05
C ASP A 117 18.38 16.36 0.32
N VAL A 118 19.12 15.36 0.82
CA VAL A 118 19.25 14.03 0.20
C VAL A 118 18.23 13.07 0.81
N ASP A 119 17.39 12.47 -0.02
CA ASP A 119 16.41 11.44 0.39
C ASP A 119 17.04 10.04 0.28
N ILE A 120 17.63 9.54 1.38
CA ILE A 120 18.32 8.25 1.44
C ILE A 120 17.30 7.12 1.62
N ILE A 121 17.43 6.08 0.80
CA ILE A 121 16.53 4.90 0.79
C ILE A 121 17.16 3.61 1.32
N SER A 122 18.45 3.62 1.63
CA SER A 122 19.16 2.46 2.19
C SER A 122 20.17 2.88 3.25
N THR A 123 20.68 1.94 4.02
CA THR A 123 21.77 2.21 4.95
C THR A 123 23.02 2.62 4.18
N PRO A 124 23.60 3.80 4.44
CA PRO A 124 24.80 4.26 3.76
C PRO A 124 26.01 3.35 4.04
N ASP A 125 26.82 3.15 3.00
CA ASP A 125 28.13 2.50 3.14
C ASP A 125 29.16 3.59 3.50
N VAL A 126 29.71 3.50 4.71
CA VAL A 126 30.59 4.54 5.26
C VAL A 126 32.01 4.04 5.34
N THR A 127 32.92 4.76 4.69
CA THR A 127 34.37 4.47 4.70
C THR A 127 35.15 5.66 5.25
N LEU A 128 36.01 5.42 6.24
CA LEU A 128 36.93 6.44 6.75
C LEU A 128 38.09 6.63 5.75
N THR A 129 38.34 7.89 5.42
CA THR A 129 39.47 8.27 4.54
C THR A 129 40.44 9.16 5.33
N ASN A 130 41.60 8.61 5.66
CA ASN A 130 42.70 9.40 6.20
C ASN A 130 43.86 9.34 5.20
N ASN A 131 44.34 10.46 4.72
CA ASN A 131 45.46 10.56 3.74
C ASN A 131 45.24 9.73 2.45
N ASN A 132 44.01 9.63 1.98
CA ASN A 132 43.54 8.88 0.79
C ASN A 132 43.55 7.34 0.94
N ASP A 133 43.86 6.78 2.11
CA ASP A 133 43.68 5.35 2.38
C ASP A 133 42.29 5.10 3.00
N PRO A 134 41.41 4.32 2.37
CA PRO A 134 40.13 3.96 2.96
C PRO A 134 40.36 3.04 4.16
N VAL A 135 39.74 3.37 5.29
CA VAL A 135 39.78 2.58 6.53
C VAL A 135 38.36 2.08 6.81
N ASP A 136 38.24 0.80 7.13
CA ASP A 136 36.95 0.18 7.47
C ASP A 136 36.37 0.83 8.74
N ALA A 137 35.08 1.17 8.70
CA ALA A 137 34.34 1.77 9.83
C ALA A 137 34.33 0.85 11.07
N ASP A 138 34.41 -0.47 10.86
CA ASP A 138 34.45 -1.45 11.96
C ASP A 138 35.84 -1.54 12.63
N ASN A 139 36.89 -0.97 12.02
CA ASN A 139 38.22 -0.89 12.60
C ASN A 139 38.81 0.52 12.48
N PRO A 140 38.24 1.50 13.19
CA PRO A 140 38.48 2.92 12.98
C PRO A 140 39.78 3.49 13.53
N THR A 141 40.70 2.69 14.08
CA THR A 141 41.93 3.19 14.71
C THR A 141 43.15 2.97 13.83
N PRO A 142 43.54 3.97 12.99
CA PRO A 142 44.83 3.93 12.31
C PRO A 142 45.98 4.05 13.34
N ALA A 143 47.15 3.54 12.98
CA ALA A 143 48.35 3.57 13.83
C ALA A 143 48.75 4.98 14.23
N GLU A 144 48.46 5.99 13.43
CA GLU A 144 48.52 7.44 13.79
C GLU A 144 47.20 8.08 13.39
N PHE A 145 46.49 8.63 14.39
CA PHE A 145 45.26 9.33 14.18
C PHE A 145 45.52 10.71 13.55
N VAL A 146 45.00 10.92 12.35
CA VAL A 146 45.25 12.15 11.55
C VAL A 146 44.00 13.02 11.53
N TYR A 147 44.20 14.34 11.65
CA TYR A 147 43.17 15.37 11.52
C TYR A 147 43.34 16.13 10.20
N PRO A 148 42.25 16.63 9.62
CA PRO A 148 40.84 16.48 10.03
C PRO A 148 40.36 15.04 9.87
N VAL A 149 39.28 14.65 10.62
CA VAL A 149 38.62 13.38 10.39
C VAL A 149 37.84 13.48 9.10
N MET A 150 38.13 12.56 8.18
CA MET A 150 37.51 12.50 6.87
C MET A 150 36.85 11.14 6.64
N PHE A 151 35.63 11.15 6.14
CA PHE A 151 34.95 9.92 5.75
C PHE A 151 34.06 10.18 4.55
N GLU A 152 33.82 9.14 3.77
CA GLU A 152 32.92 9.13 2.64
C GLU A 152 31.76 8.19 2.95
N ALA A 153 30.55 8.62 2.56
CA ALA A 153 29.36 7.79 2.64
C ALA A 153 28.74 7.66 1.25
N ILE A 154 28.62 6.43 0.77
CA ILE A 154 27.90 6.12 -0.45
C ILE A 154 26.45 5.83 -0.04
N CYS A 155 25.55 6.68 -0.49
CA CYS A 155 24.13 6.62 -0.17
C CYS A 155 23.34 6.27 -1.44
N GLU A 156 22.40 5.35 -1.32
CA GLU A 156 21.40 5.14 -2.35
C GLU A 156 20.24 6.11 -2.10
N VAL A 157 19.87 6.86 -3.13
CA VAL A 157 18.86 7.91 -3.04
C VAL A 157 17.63 7.55 -3.85
N ARG A 158 16.49 8.12 -3.45
CA ARG A 158 15.24 7.93 -4.17
C ARG A 158 15.37 8.50 -5.59
N PRO A 159 15.04 7.69 -6.63
CA PRO A 159 15.08 8.15 -8.00
C PRO A 159 13.96 9.15 -8.27
N GLU A 160 14.27 10.19 -9.01
CA GLU A 160 13.26 11.04 -9.61
C GLU A 160 12.75 10.38 -10.89
N VAL A 161 11.44 10.21 -10.99
CA VAL A 161 10.78 9.57 -12.14
C VAL A 161 9.97 10.58 -12.93
N SER A 162 9.89 10.35 -14.23
CA SER A 162 8.93 11.03 -15.10
C SER A 162 7.74 10.09 -15.33
N VAL A 163 6.53 10.65 -15.26
CA VAL A 163 5.28 9.89 -15.44
C VAL A 163 4.50 10.55 -16.59
N PRO A 164 4.88 10.32 -17.85
CA PRO A 164 4.22 10.95 -18.98
C PRO A 164 2.78 10.44 -19.10
N GLY A 165 1.84 11.36 -19.35
CA GLY A 165 0.44 11.00 -19.60
C GLY A 165 -0.45 10.81 -18.36
N TYR A 166 0.06 11.04 -17.14
CA TYR A 166 -0.72 10.92 -15.92
C TYR A 166 -2.00 11.78 -15.86
N GLY A 167 -2.02 12.93 -16.55
CA GLY A 167 -3.19 13.82 -16.61
C GLY A 167 -4.31 13.35 -17.55
N GLY A 168 -4.18 12.20 -18.20
CA GLY A 168 -5.16 11.65 -19.12
C GLY A 168 -5.40 10.14 -18.93
N LEU A 169 -5.26 9.66 -17.69
CA LEU A 169 -5.47 8.25 -17.37
C LEU A 169 -6.90 7.83 -17.71
N ARG A 170 -7.02 6.69 -18.37
CA ARG A 170 -8.29 6.05 -18.69
C ARG A 170 -8.38 4.75 -17.91
N ILE A 171 -9.31 4.69 -16.97
CA ILE A 171 -9.45 3.61 -16.01
C ILE A 171 -10.67 2.77 -16.40
N GLU A 172 -10.44 1.49 -16.73
CA GLU A 172 -11.51 0.56 -17.02
C GLU A 172 -12.07 -0.04 -15.73
N LEU A 173 -13.40 0.09 -15.57
CA LEU A 173 -14.17 -0.41 -14.43
C LEU A 173 -15.30 -1.30 -14.92
N THR A 174 -15.84 -2.12 -14.04
CA THR A 174 -17.04 -2.90 -14.36
C THR A 174 -18.24 -1.96 -14.43
N SER A 175 -19.09 -2.10 -15.49
CA SER A 175 -20.32 -1.32 -15.59
C SER A 175 -21.20 -1.50 -14.36
N PRO A 176 -21.72 -0.42 -13.77
CA PRO A 176 -22.70 -0.52 -12.69
C PRO A 176 -24.06 -1.03 -13.18
N ASP A 177 -24.37 -0.79 -14.46
CA ASP A 177 -25.66 -1.16 -15.04
C ASP A 177 -25.76 -2.66 -15.27
N LEU A 178 -26.91 -3.25 -14.94
CA LEU A 178 -27.24 -4.62 -15.32
C LEU A 178 -27.77 -4.64 -16.76
N SER A 179 -27.25 -5.56 -17.55
CA SER A 179 -27.87 -5.93 -18.81
C SER A 179 -29.22 -6.64 -18.57
N ASP A 180 -30.08 -6.68 -19.59
CA ASP A 180 -31.34 -7.38 -19.46
C ASP A 180 -31.15 -8.90 -19.29
N GLU A 181 -30.08 -9.48 -19.85
CA GLU A 181 -29.72 -10.88 -19.65
C GLU A 181 -29.32 -11.16 -18.18
N GLU A 182 -28.47 -10.32 -17.59
CA GLU A 182 -28.06 -10.45 -16.17
C GLU A 182 -29.25 -10.26 -15.22
N LEU A 183 -30.18 -9.37 -15.57
CA LEU A 183 -31.41 -9.18 -14.80
C LEU A 183 -32.29 -10.44 -14.84
N GLU A 184 -32.45 -11.07 -15.99
CA GLU A 184 -33.20 -12.34 -16.10
C GLU A 184 -32.53 -13.47 -15.33
N GLU A 185 -31.21 -13.55 -15.33
CA GLU A 185 -30.46 -14.51 -14.49
C GLU A 185 -30.65 -14.24 -13.00
N ALA A 186 -30.64 -12.97 -12.59
CA ALA A 186 -30.90 -12.58 -11.20
C ALA A 186 -32.35 -12.97 -10.79
N VAL A 187 -33.34 -12.69 -11.64
CA VAL A 187 -34.72 -13.09 -11.43
C VAL A 187 -34.85 -14.61 -11.34
N ALA A 188 -34.21 -15.35 -12.23
CA ALA A 188 -34.22 -16.82 -12.21
C ALA A 188 -33.56 -17.37 -10.94
N THR A 189 -32.47 -16.75 -10.51
CA THR A 189 -31.76 -17.15 -9.29
C THR A 189 -32.60 -16.94 -8.04
N GLU A 190 -33.27 -15.78 -7.92
CA GLU A 190 -34.18 -15.55 -6.79
C GLU A 190 -35.39 -16.48 -6.83
N ARG A 191 -35.99 -16.74 -8.00
CA ARG A 191 -37.11 -17.68 -8.15
C ARG A 191 -36.74 -19.11 -7.79
N ARG A 192 -35.47 -19.53 -7.98
CA ARG A 192 -34.99 -20.86 -7.57
C ARG A 192 -35.19 -21.14 -6.09
N ARG A 193 -35.13 -20.10 -5.24
CA ARG A 193 -35.36 -20.23 -3.78
C ARG A 193 -36.80 -20.65 -3.43
N PHE A 194 -37.73 -20.38 -4.33
CA PHE A 194 -39.15 -20.72 -4.19
C PHE A 194 -39.57 -21.88 -5.08
N GLY A 195 -38.59 -22.50 -5.78
CA GLY A 195 -38.84 -23.65 -6.63
C GLY A 195 -39.19 -24.90 -5.83
N SER A 196 -39.96 -25.78 -6.40
CA SER A 196 -40.30 -27.09 -5.85
C SER A 196 -39.66 -28.19 -6.69
N LEU A 197 -39.12 -29.21 -6.01
CA LEU A 197 -38.61 -30.42 -6.67
C LEU A 197 -39.78 -31.35 -7.04
N VAL A 198 -39.91 -31.63 -8.32
CA VAL A 198 -40.97 -32.48 -8.87
C VAL A 198 -40.34 -33.71 -9.52
N ASP A 199 -40.81 -34.89 -9.14
CA ASP A 199 -40.35 -36.15 -9.72
C ASP A 199 -40.66 -36.23 -11.20
N VAL A 200 -39.68 -36.66 -11.97
CA VAL A 200 -39.84 -36.85 -13.45
C VAL A 200 -39.40 -38.24 -13.86
N ASP A 201 -40.14 -38.80 -14.82
CA ASP A 201 -39.88 -40.15 -15.38
C ASP A 201 -39.03 -40.11 -16.67
N ARG A 202 -38.19 -39.07 -16.85
CA ARG A 202 -37.24 -38.97 -17.96
C ARG A 202 -35.81 -39.23 -17.49
N ALA A 203 -34.89 -39.33 -18.43
CA ALA A 203 -33.47 -39.31 -18.14
C ALA A 203 -33.06 -37.97 -17.50
N ALA A 204 -32.14 -38.05 -16.56
CA ALA A 204 -31.61 -36.87 -15.86
C ALA A 204 -30.81 -35.98 -16.81
N GLU A 205 -30.98 -34.68 -16.73
CA GLU A 205 -30.30 -33.65 -17.47
C GLU A 205 -29.45 -32.77 -16.51
N THR A 206 -28.50 -32.05 -17.05
CA THR A 206 -27.74 -31.05 -16.26
C THR A 206 -28.70 -30.02 -15.69
N GLY A 207 -28.59 -29.74 -14.36
CA GLY A 207 -29.51 -28.89 -13.63
C GLY A 207 -30.66 -29.59 -12.94
N ASP A 208 -30.88 -30.91 -13.22
CA ASP A 208 -31.80 -31.71 -12.44
C ASP A 208 -31.20 -32.10 -11.07
N ASN A 209 -32.09 -32.38 -10.11
CA ASN A 209 -31.74 -32.92 -8.86
C ASN A 209 -31.98 -34.45 -8.87
N VAL A 210 -30.96 -35.21 -8.52
CA VAL A 210 -31.10 -36.67 -8.40
C VAL A 210 -31.00 -37.04 -6.95
N VAL A 211 -31.90 -37.91 -6.47
CA VAL A 211 -31.78 -38.56 -5.16
C VAL A 211 -31.05 -39.84 -5.39
N ILE A 212 -29.87 -39.95 -4.80
CA ILE A 212 -28.94 -41.06 -5.01
C ILE A 212 -28.51 -41.69 -3.70
N ASP A 213 -28.21 -42.97 -3.76
CA ASP A 213 -27.38 -43.62 -2.77
C ASP A 213 -25.98 -43.72 -3.33
N LEU A 214 -25.03 -43.15 -2.59
CA LEU A 214 -23.63 -43.06 -2.97
C LEU A 214 -22.79 -43.95 -2.10
N GLU A 215 -22.04 -44.87 -2.69
CA GLU A 215 -21.01 -45.66 -2.04
C GLU A 215 -19.69 -45.45 -2.72
N GLY A 216 -18.71 -44.93 -1.97
CA GLY A 216 -17.32 -44.77 -2.42
C GLY A 216 -16.42 -45.79 -1.70
N LEU A 217 -15.74 -46.64 -2.46
CA LEU A 217 -14.87 -47.70 -1.95
C LEU A 217 -13.44 -47.50 -2.42
N ARG A 218 -12.46 -47.79 -1.56
CA ARG A 218 -11.06 -47.91 -1.92
C ARG A 218 -10.52 -49.22 -1.40
N ASP A 219 -10.00 -50.07 -2.27
CA ASP A 219 -9.55 -51.41 -1.96
C ASP A 219 -10.61 -52.25 -1.22
N GLY A 220 -11.87 -52.00 -1.45
CA GLY A 220 -13.02 -52.67 -0.83
C GLY A 220 -13.42 -52.09 0.53
N GLU A 221 -12.78 -51.08 1.03
CA GLU A 221 -13.15 -50.36 2.26
C GLU A 221 -13.87 -49.05 1.99
N PRO A 222 -14.89 -48.64 2.76
CA PRO A 222 -15.62 -47.41 2.58
C PRO A 222 -14.72 -46.18 2.78
N VAL A 223 -14.78 -45.24 1.86
CA VAL A 223 -14.09 -43.92 1.95
C VAL A 223 -14.96 -42.98 2.80
N ALA A 224 -14.38 -42.39 3.82
CA ALA A 224 -15.08 -41.44 4.67
C ALA A 224 -15.64 -40.25 3.87
N GLY A 225 -16.93 -39.92 4.08
CA GLY A 225 -17.61 -38.81 3.40
C GLY A 225 -18.19 -39.17 2.01
N LEU A 226 -17.93 -40.38 1.49
CA LEU A 226 -18.46 -40.84 0.19
C LEU A 226 -19.51 -41.95 0.31
N ASN A 227 -20.09 -42.11 1.47
CA ASN A 227 -21.13 -43.13 1.73
C ASN A 227 -22.34 -42.44 2.33
N VAL A 228 -23.34 -42.17 1.52
CA VAL A 228 -24.54 -41.42 1.87
C VAL A 228 -25.75 -42.04 1.18
N ASP A 229 -26.83 -42.29 1.92
CA ASP A 229 -28.11 -42.76 1.40
C ASP A 229 -29.08 -41.58 1.18
N GLU A 230 -29.92 -41.69 0.19
CA GLU A 230 -30.96 -40.70 -0.16
C GLU A 230 -30.46 -39.27 -0.26
N TRP A 231 -29.24 -39.08 -0.77
CA TRP A 231 -28.66 -37.76 -0.94
C TRP A 231 -29.22 -37.08 -2.20
N THR A 232 -29.72 -35.85 -2.05
CA THR A 232 -30.18 -35.03 -3.16
C THR A 232 -29.00 -34.27 -3.71
N TYR A 233 -28.65 -34.53 -4.96
CA TYR A 233 -27.53 -33.93 -5.68
C TYR A 233 -28.00 -33.22 -6.97
N GLU A 234 -27.63 -31.98 -7.16
CA GLU A 234 -27.87 -31.20 -8.39
C GLU A 234 -26.77 -31.51 -9.40
N ILE A 235 -27.12 -32.04 -10.55
CA ILE A 235 -26.18 -32.35 -11.65
C ILE A 235 -25.63 -31.05 -12.25
N GLY A 236 -24.31 -30.94 -12.33
CA GLY A 236 -23.60 -29.74 -12.82
C GLY A 236 -22.87 -28.99 -11.73
N ARG A 237 -22.95 -29.43 -10.47
CA ARG A 237 -22.22 -28.81 -9.35
C ARG A 237 -20.75 -29.22 -9.25
N ALA A 238 -20.37 -30.36 -9.84
CA ALA A 238 -19.00 -30.91 -9.82
C ALA A 238 -18.40 -31.04 -8.39
N TRP A 239 -19.24 -31.36 -7.38
CA TRP A 239 -18.78 -31.37 -5.98
C TRP A 239 -18.06 -32.65 -5.58
N VAL A 240 -18.36 -33.77 -6.26
CA VAL A 240 -17.90 -35.10 -5.82
C VAL A 240 -16.56 -35.47 -6.43
N ALA A 241 -16.49 -35.53 -7.74
CA ALA A 241 -15.29 -35.87 -8.50
C ALA A 241 -15.40 -35.36 -9.95
N PRO A 242 -14.28 -35.12 -10.64
CA PRO A 242 -14.30 -34.87 -12.08
C PRO A 242 -14.95 -36.05 -12.83
N GLY A 243 -15.89 -35.77 -13.74
CA GLY A 243 -16.62 -36.76 -14.49
C GLY A 243 -17.83 -37.37 -13.76
N PHE A 244 -18.09 -37.02 -12.52
CA PHE A 244 -19.23 -37.55 -11.74
C PHE A 244 -20.57 -37.12 -12.35
N ASP A 245 -20.70 -35.87 -12.73
CA ASP A 245 -21.92 -35.29 -13.31
C ASP A 245 -22.24 -35.88 -14.70
N GLU A 246 -21.19 -36.15 -15.48
CA GLU A 246 -21.34 -36.79 -16.80
C GLU A 246 -21.90 -38.22 -16.67
N GLN A 247 -21.55 -38.95 -15.59
CA GLN A 247 -22.10 -40.27 -15.35
C GLN A 247 -23.59 -40.24 -14.96
N LEU A 248 -24.00 -39.20 -14.22
CA LEU A 248 -25.39 -38.99 -13.82
C LEU A 248 -26.26 -38.45 -14.95
N THR A 249 -25.69 -37.72 -15.87
CA THR A 249 -26.40 -37.18 -17.05
C THR A 249 -26.88 -38.34 -17.91
N GLY A 250 -28.18 -38.40 -18.18
CA GLY A 250 -28.82 -39.51 -18.94
C GLY A 250 -29.27 -40.69 -18.10
N ALA A 251 -28.92 -40.75 -16.82
CA ALA A 251 -29.37 -41.82 -15.91
C ALA A 251 -30.86 -41.69 -15.61
N LYS A 252 -31.50 -42.81 -15.28
CA LYS A 252 -32.91 -42.92 -14.90
C LYS A 252 -33.09 -43.50 -13.53
N LYS A 253 -34.23 -43.29 -12.97
CA LYS A 253 -34.65 -43.96 -11.74
C LYS A 253 -34.43 -45.49 -11.80
N GLY A 254 -33.68 -46.00 -10.83
CA GLY A 254 -33.33 -47.42 -10.69
C GLY A 254 -32.00 -47.80 -11.34
N ASP A 255 -31.33 -46.90 -12.03
CA ASP A 255 -30.01 -47.17 -12.60
C ASP A 255 -28.95 -47.26 -11.50
N VAL A 256 -28.02 -48.21 -11.69
CA VAL A 256 -26.85 -48.36 -10.82
C VAL A 256 -25.59 -48.11 -11.64
N LEU A 257 -24.97 -46.96 -11.43
CA LEU A 257 -23.76 -46.51 -12.11
C LEU A 257 -22.53 -47.00 -11.33
N ARG A 258 -21.51 -47.46 -12.05
CA ARG A 258 -20.23 -47.88 -11.48
C ARG A 258 -19.10 -47.30 -12.28
N PHE A 259 -18.26 -46.53 -11.63
CA PHE A 259 -17.09 -45.88 -12.27
C PHE A 259 -16.01 -45.59 -11.23
N ASN A 260 -14.81 -45.35 -11.72
CA ASN A 260 -13.66 -44.98 -10.92
C ASN A 260 -13.33 -43.53 -11.17
N ALA A 261 -13.13 -42.73 -10.11
CA ALA A 261 -12.75 -41.32 -10.20
C ALA A 261 -11.95 -40.88 -8.96
N ILE A 262 -11.23 -39.79 -9.04
CA ILE A 262 -10.51 -39.21 -7.93
C ILE A 262 -11.45 -38.21 -7.23
N PRO A 263 -11.89 -38.45 -5.98
CA PRO A 263 -12.75 -37.54 -5.26
C PRO A 263 -12.09 -36.18 -5.04
N ASN A 264 -12.87 -35.10 -5.14
CA ASN A 264 -12.37 -33.76 -4.88
C ASN A 264 -11.73 -33.67 -3.47
N GLY A 265 -10.55 -33.06 -3.39
CA GLY A 265 -9.79 -32.94 -2.14
C GLY A 265 -8.97 -34.16 -1.74
N THR A 266 -8.88 -35.18 -2.65
CA THR A 266 -8.00 -36.36 -2.48
C THR A 266 -7.09 -36.54 -3.69
N GLU A 267 -6.01 -37.33 -3.53
CA GLU A 267 -5.08 -37.66 -4.64
C GLU A 267 -5.30 -39.11 -5.13
N GLU A 268 -6.09 -39.90 -4.44
CA GLU A 268 -6.26 -41.32 -4.72
C GLU A 268 -7.66 -41.59 -5.26
N ALA A 269 -7.73 -42.45 -6.27
CA ALA A 269 -8.98 -42.86 -6.88
C ALA A 269 -9.85 -43.71 -5.93
N ALA A 270 -11.16 -43.61 -6.11
CA ALA A 270 -12.15 -44.44 -5.46
C ALA A 270 -13.09 -45.05 -6.48
N ASP A 271 -13.59 -46.25 -6.17
CA ASP A 271 -14.65 -46.90 -6.92
C ASP A 271 -15.99 -46.40 -6.43
N PHE A 272 -16.75 -45.77 -7.31
CA PHE A 272 -18.07 -45.27 -7.00
C PHE A 272 -19.15 -46.24 -7.45
N VAL A 273 -20.11 -46.48 -6.57
CA VAL A 273 -21.38 -47.13 -6.86
C VAL A 273 -22.49 -46.15 -6.54
N VAL A 274 -23.22 -45.71 -7.56
CA VAL A 274 -24.30 -44.72 -7.42
C VAL A 274 -25.59 -45.33 -7.86
N THR A 275 -26.57 -45.42 -6.95
CA THR A 275 -27.91 -45.87 -7.26
C THR A 275 -28.83 -44.67 -7.37
N VAL A 276 -29.50 -44.50 -8.51
CA VAL A 276 -30.40 -43.36 -8.75
C VAL A 276 -31.82 -43.75 -8.26
N ASN A 277 -32.23 -43.20 -7.13
CA ASN A 277 -33.52 -43.47 -6.51
C ASN A 277 -34.64 -42.65 -7.14
N ARG A 278 -34.39 -41.37 -7.45
CA ARG A 278 -35.37 -40.47 -8.07
C ARG A 278 -34.62 -39.45 -8.95
N VAL A 279 -35.30 -39.01 -10.02
CA VAL A 279 -34.89 -37.87 -10.81
C VAL A 279 -35.92 -36.77 -10.58
N GLN A 280 -35.49 -35.59 -10.24
CA GLN A 280 -36.35 -34.45 -9.92
C GLN A 280 -35.90 -33.23 -10.70
N THR A 281 -36.84 -32.50 -11.25
CA THR A 281 -36.57 -31.19 -11.85
C THR A 281 -37.01 -30.09 -10.91
N LEU A 282 -36.30 -28.99 -10.92
CA LEU A 282 -36.69 -27.81 -10.14
C LEU A 282 -37.73 -27.03 -10.95
N GLU A 283 -39.00 -27.15 -10.56
CA GLU A 283 -40.09 -26.38 -11.16
C GLU A 283 -40.16 -25.02 -10.49
N LEU A 284 -39.91 -23.98 -11.28
CA LEU A 284 -39.98 -22.60 -10.81
C LEU A 284 -41.42 -22.09 -10.82
N PRO A 285 -41.85 -21.34 -9.81
CA PRO A 285 -43.18 -20.75 -9.79
C PRO A 285 -43.38 -19.84 -11.00
N GLU A 286 -44.62 -19.76 -11.49
CA GLU A 286 -44.96 -18.82 -12.56
C GLU A 286 -44.76 -17.38 -12.06
N LEU A 287 -44.12 -16.55 -12.90
CA LEU A 287 -43.80 -15.17 -12.55
C LEU A 287 -45.03 -14.28 -12.86
N THR A 288 -45.88 -14.08 -11.87
CA THR A 288 -47.06 -13.22 -11.89
C THR A 288 -47.01 -12.16 -10.81
N ASP A 289 -47.80 -11.11 -10.95
CA ASP A 289 -47.86 -10.05 -9.92
C ASP A 289 -48.39 -10.61 -8.58
N GLU A 290 -49.38 -11.54 -8.62
CA GLU A 290 -49.92 -12.19 -7.44
C GLU A 290 -48.85 -13.03 -6.70
N TRP A 291 -47.94 -13.66 -7.46
CA TRP A 291 -46.84 -14.40 -6.87
C TRP A 291 -45.84 -13.48 -6.22
N VAL A 292 -45.51 -12.35 -6.87
CA VAL A 292 -44.59 -11.34 -6.30
C VAL A 292 -45.16 -10.74 -5.02
N GLU A 293 -46.42 -10.28 -5.02
CA GLU A 293 -47.11 -9.75 -3.84
C GLU A 293 -47.10 -10.73 -2.66
N ALA A 294 -47.26 -12.03 -2.95
CA ALA A 294 -47.32 -13.06 -1.92
C ALA A 294 -45.93 -13.45 -1.34
N ASN A 295 -44.84 -13.32 -2.10
CA ASN A 295 -43.55 -13.93 -1.77
C ASN A 295 -42.39 -12.95 -1.64
N ILE A 296 -42.49 -11.76 -2.24
CA ILE A 296 -41.43 -10.77 -2.26
C ILE A 296 -41.82 -9.59 -1.37
N ALA A 297 -40.98 -9.27 -0.40
CA ALA A 297 -41.17 -8.09 0.41
C ALA A 297 -40.95 -6.81 -0.44
N ASP A 298 -41.70 -5.77 -0.16
CA ASP A 298 -41.54 -4.42 -0.72
C ASP A 298 -41.72 -4.32 -2.26
N SER A 299 -42.46 -5.28 -2.88
CA SER A 299 -42.81 -5.25 -4.28
C SER A 299 -44.17 -5.89 -4.49
N ASP A 300 -45.09 -5.21 -5.18
CA ASP A 300 -46.44 -5.71 -5.45
C ASP A 300 -46.57 -6.25 -6.90
N THR A 301 -45.65 -5.86 -7.78
CA THR A 301 -45.67 -6.25 -9.19
C THR A 301 -44.33 -6.79 -9.67
N VAL A 302 -44.36 -7.62 -10.74
CA VAL A 302 -43.15 -8.10 -11.41
C VAL A 302 -42.26 -6.96 -11.89
N VAL A 303 -42.84 -5.84 -12.33
CA VAL A 303 -42.11 -4.67 -12.81
C VAL A 303 -41.35 -4.00 -11.64
N GLU A 304 -42.02 -3.79 -10.51
CA GLU A 304 -41.40 -3.22 -9.31
C GLU A 304 -40.30 -4.11 -8.77
N TRP A 305 -40.53 -5.41 -8.70
CA TRP A 305 -39.51 -6.37 -8.25
C TRP A 305 -38.28 -6.39 -9.16
N ARG A 306 -38.47 -6.39 -10.48
CA ARG A 306 -37.36 -6.28 -11.44
C ARG A 306 -36.59 -4.99 -11.27
N GLN A 307 -37.27 -3.88 -10.99
CA GLN A 307 -36.61 -2.59 -10.73
C GLN A 307 -35.84 -2.66 -9.42
N SER A 308 -36.40 -3.20 -8.36
CA SER A 308 -35.70 -3.34 -7.06
C SER A 308 -34.48 -4.25 -7.16
N LEU A 309 -34.54 -5.32 -7.96
CA LEU A 309 -33.38 -6.15 -8.26
C LEU A 309 -32.31 -5.36 -9.00
N ARG A 310 -32.70 -4.63 -10.04
CA ARG A 310 -31.76 -3.78 -10.80
C ARG A 310 -31.08 -2.76 -9.90
N ASP A 311 -31.84 -2.04 -9.09
CA ASP A 311 -31.32 -1.03 -8.17
C ASP A 311 -30.35 -1.65 -7.15
N ARG A 312 -30.70 -2.77 -6.54
CA ARG A 312 -29.84 -3.50 -5.58
C ARG A 312 -28.53 -3.98 -6.20
N TYR A 313 -28.57 -4.54 -7.39
CA TYR A 313 -27.35 -5.00 -8.06
C TYR A 313 -26.50 -3.83 -8.55
N THR A 314 -27.13 -2.77 -9.06
CA THR A 314 -26.42 -1.52 -9.42
C THR A 314 -25.72 -0.92 -8.20
N GLU A 315 -26.39 -0.80 -7.06
CA GLU A 315 -25.79 -0.31 -5.82
C GLU A 315 -24.62 -1.20 -5.38
N MET A 316 -24.79 -2.52 -5.42
CA MET A 316 -23.73 -3.47 -5.08
C MET A 316 -22.51 -3.29 -6.01
N ARG A 317 -22.71 -3.13 -7.32
CA ARG A 317 -21.64 -2.91 -8.31
C ARG A 317 -20.97 -1.54 -8.12
N VAL A 318 -21.74 -0.49 -7.87
CA VAL A 318 -21.19 0.83 -7.53
C VAL A 318 -20.32 0.77 -6.28
N ASN A 319 -20.79 0.11 -5.24
CA ASN A 319 -20.00 -0.07 -4.02
C ASN A 319 -18.73 -0.89 -4.26
N GLN A 320 -18.79 -1.92 -5.09
CA GLN A 320 -17.61 -2.70 -5.49
C GLN A 320 -16.65 -1.86 -6.33
N MET A 321 -17.18 -1.09 -7.28
CA MET A 321 -16.39 -0.18 -8.13
C MET A 321 -15.63 0.86 -7.28
N ARG A 322 -16.30 1.51 -6.32
CA ARG A 322 -15.69 2.46 -5.38
C ARG A 322 -14.56 1.85 -4.55
N ARG A 323 -14.65 0.57 -4.19
CA ARG A 323 -13.58 -0.15 -3.47
C ARG A 323 -12.38 -0.46 -4.35
N THR A 324 -12.57 -0.62 -5.64
CA THR A 324 -11.52 -1.07 -6.57
C THR A 324 -10.93 0.04 -7.43
N VAL A 325 -11.56 1.22 -7.49
CA VAL A 325 -11.12 2.32 -8.36
C VAL A 325 -9.70 2.78 -8.07
N VAL A 326 -9.33 2.88 -6.79
CA VAL A 326 -7.97 3.29 -6.38
C VAL A 326 -6.94 2.26 -6.84
N ASP A 327 -7.23 0.97 -6.65
CA ASP A 327 -6.34 -0.10 -7.09
C ASP A 327 -6.15 -0.09 -8.61
N ARG A 328 -7.25 0.10 -9.37
CA ARG A 328 -7.21 0.19 -10.84
C ARG A 328 -6.42 1.42 -11.31
N LEU A 329 -6.65 2.57 -10.69
CA LEU A 329 -5.91 3.78 -11.02
C LEU A 329 -4.42 3.62 -10.73
N THR A 330 -4.05 3.06 -9.57
CA THR A 330 -2.65 2.84 -9.22
C THR A 330 -2.00 1.78 -10.10
N ASP A 331 -2.75 0.78 -10.60
CA ASP A 331 -2.28 -0.19 -11.59
C ASP A 331 -1.88 0.50 -12.90
N GLU A 332 -2.73 1.38 -13.41
CA GLU A 332 -2.45 2.13 -14.64
C GLU A 332 -1.31 3.13 -14.42
N LEU A 333 -1.28 3.79 -13.26
CA LEU A 333 -0.22 4.73 -12.90
C LEU A 333 1.16 4.03 -12.82
N ALA A 334 1.23 2.85 -12.22
CA ALA A 334 2.48 2.08 -12.12
C ALA A 334 3.07 1.70 -13.49
N LYS A 335 2.22 1.47 -14.50
CA LYS A 335 2.65 1.15 -15.88
C LYS A 335 3.35 2.33 -16.57
N LEU A 336 3.08 3.57 -16.14
CA LEU A 336 3.73 4.75 -16.69
C LEU A 336 5.16 4.95 -16.17
N VAL A 337 5.57 4.22 -15.12
CA VAL A 337 6.92 4.28 -14.57
C VAL A 337 7.82 3.33 -15.34
N GLU A 338 8.70 3.89 -16.18
CA GLU A 338 9.57 3.12 -17.07
C GLU A 338 10.79 2.51 -16.36
N ILE A 339 11.20 3.06 -15.20
CA ILE A 339 12.35 2.54 -14.47
C ILE A 339 12.00 1.26 -13.69
N GLU A 340 13.02 0.44 -13.46
CA GLU A 340 12.92 -0.64 -12.48
C GLU A 340 12.85 -0.07 -11.06
N ALA A 341 12.04 -0.70 -10.21
CA ALA A 341 11.93 -0.30 -8.82
C ALA A 341 13.27 -0.58 -8.09
N PRO A 342 13.82 0.39 -7.32
CA PRO A 342 15.06 0.16 -6.57
C PRO A 342 14.94 -1.02 -5.61
N GLU A 343 15.91 -1.94 -5.64
CA GLU A 343 15.88 -3.18 -4.83
C GLU A 343 15.80 -2.87 -3.32
N SER A 344 16.45 -1.82 -2.85
CA SER A 344 16.40 -1.38 -1.45
C SER A 344 14.98 -0.99 -1.02
N MET A 345 14.23 -0.26 -1.86
CA MET A 345 12.85 0.11 -1.60
C MET A 345 11.92 -1.11 -1.65
N VAL A 346 12.09 -1.97 -2.66
CA VAL A 346 11.32 -3.22 -2.79
C VAL A 346 11.54 -4.11 -1.58
N GLY A 347 12.81 -4.27 -1.15
CA GLY A 347 13.16 -5.06 0.03
C GLY A 347 12.53 -4.52 1.32
N ALA A 348 12.54 -3.20 1.51
CA ALA A 348 11.93 -2.56 2.67
C ALA A 348 10.40 -2.73 2.70
N ASP A 349 9.71 -2.52 1.56
CA ASP A 349 8.26 -2.72 1.44
C ASP A 349 7.89 -4.21 1.66
N MET A 350 8.63 -5.12 1.04
CA MET A 350 8.42 -6.56 1.21
C MET A 350 8.57 -6.99 2.67
N GLN A 351 9.60 -6.49 3.36
CA GLN A 351 9.79 -6.77 4.79
C GLN A 351 8.62 -6.28 5.63
N ALA A 352 8.13 -5.06 5.37
CA ALA A 352 6.97 -4.51 6.06
C ALA A 352 5.70 -5.34 5.81
N ARG A 353 5.45 -5.76 4.56
CA ARG A 353 4.30 -6.62 4.19
C ARG A 353 4.36 -7.97 4.89
N VAL A 354 5.53 -8.62 4.90
CA VAL A 354 5.72 -9.91 5.59
C VAL A 354 5.43 -9.76 7.09
N GLN A 355 5.95 -8.71 7.73
CA GLN A 355 5.69 -8.46 9.15
C GLN A 355 4.21 -8.23 9.43
N ASN A 356 3.53 -7.41 8.62
CA ASN A 356 2.10 -7.14 8.76
C ASN A 356 1.26 -8.42 8.55
N THR A 357 1.61 -9.24 7.56
CA THR A 357 0.92 -10.52 7.30
C THR A 357 1.09 -11.48 8.47
N ILE A 358 2.30 -11.62 9.00
CA ILE A 358 2.56 -12.46 10.17
C ILE A 358 1.76 -11.96 11.39
N GLN A 359 1.73 -10.64 11.61
CA GLN A 359 0.99 -10.05 12.73
C GLN A 359 -0.52 -10.27 12.57
N GLN A 360 -1.07 -10.13 11.37
CA GLN A 360 -2.48 -10.39 11.08
C GLN A 360 -2.85 -11.85 11.33
N PHE A 361 -2.03 -12.80 10.88
CA PHE A 361 -2.25 -14.23 11.11
C PHE A 361 -2.16 -14.58 12.59
N GLN A 362 -1.20 -14.01 13.32
CA GLN A 362 -1.10 -14.20 14.77
C GLN A 362 -2.35 -13.71 15.52
N GLN A 363 -2.92 -12.57 15.11
CA GLN A 363 -4.18 -12.06 15.69
C GLN A 363 -5.37 -12.99 15.42
N GLN A 364 -5.37 -13.69 14.29
CA GLN A 364 -6.40 -14.68 13.92
C GLN A 364 -6.12 -16.08 14.49
N GLY A 365 -4.97 -16.29 15.14
CA GLY A 365 -4.55 -17.58 15.66
C GLY A 365 -4.17 -18.60 14.58
N ILE A 366 -3.85 -18.14 13.37
CA ILE A 366 -3.49 -18.96 12.22
C ILE A 366 -1.97 -18.94 12.07
N ALA A 367 -1.34 -20.10 11.89
CA ALA A 367 0.06 -20.16 11.54
C ALA A 367 0.24 -20.05 10.00
N LEU A 368 1.28 -19.36 9.54
CA LEU A 368 1.53 -19.13 8.10
C LEU A 368 1.66 -20.46 7.32
N ASP A 369 2.32 -21.45 7.88
CA ASP A 369 2.50 -22.78 7.29
C ASP A 369 1.17 -23.52 7.14
N GLN A 370 0.26 -23.38 8.09
CA GLN A 370 -1.11 -23.93 8.00
C GLN A 370 -1.92 -23.26 6.91
N TRP A 371 -1.80 -21.93 6.79
CA TRP A 371 -2.47 -21.18 5.74
C TRP A 371 -1.95 -21.54 4.34
N LEU A 372 -0.63 -21.62 4.16
CA LEU A 372 -0.01 -22.04 2.90
C LEU A 372 -0.47 -23.47 2.51
N SER A 373 -0.49 -24.38 3.47
CA SER A 373 -0.95 -25.76 3.23
C SER A 373 -2.43 -25.82 2.85
N ALA A 374 -3.28 -25.00 3.48
CA ALA A 374 -4.71 -24.94 3.21
C ALA A 374 -5.04 -24.32 1.85
N THR A 375 -4.21 -23.37 1.38
CA THR A 375 -4.38 -22.70 0.08
C THR A 375 -3.66 -23.41 -1.06
N GLY A 376 -2.85 -24.43 -0.78
CA GLY A 376 -2.04 -25.13 -1.78
C GLY A 376 -0.90 -24.27 -2.35
N GLN A 377 -0.54 -23.17 -1.69
CA GLN A 377 0.58 -22.31 -2.08
C GLN A 377 1.87 -22.75 -1.42
N ASP A 378 2.94 -22.84 -2.20
CA ASP A 378 4.29 -23.00 -1.66
C ASP A 378 4.87 -21.63 -1.21
N THR A 379 5.89 -21.70 -0.35
CA THR A 379 6.54 -20.49 0.19
C THR A 379 7.21 -19.66 -0.89
N GLU A 380 7.73 -20.28 -1.96
CA GLU A 380 8.42 -19.59 -3.05
C GLU A 380 7.44 -18.75 -3.87
N SER A 381 6.30 -19.32 -4.24
CA SER A 381 5.21 -18.60 -4.94
C SER A 381 4.64 -17.47 -4.09
N PHE A 382 4.50 -17.69 -2.77
CA PHE A 382 4.06 -16.64 -1.84
C PHE A 382 5.03 -15.46 -1.79
N ILE A 383 6.34 -15.71 -1.66
CA ILE A 383 7.38 -14.68 -1.66
C ILE A 383 7.44 -13.98 -3.02
N ALA A 384 7.34 -14.71 -4.13
CA ALA A 384 7.33 -14.14 -5.47
C ALA A 384 6.15 -13.18 -5.67
N GLY A 385 4.95 -13.56 -5.23
CA GLY A 385 3.77 -12.70 -5.27
C GLY A 385 3.91 -11.45 -4.41
N MET A 386 4.50 -11.56 -3.23
CA MET A 386 4.80 -10.39 -2.38
C MET A 386 5.81 -9.46 -3.04
N LYS A 387 6.83 -9.99 -3.71
CA LYS A 387 7.83 -9.20 -4.42
C LYS A 387 7.19 -8.39 -5.55
N GLU A 388 6.35 -9.01 -6.36
CA GLU A 388 5.62 -8.33 -7.45
C GLU A 388 4.74 -7.19 -6.92
N GLN A 389 4.01 -7.45 -5.83
CA GLN A 389 3.20 -6.41 -5.16
C GLN A 389 4.06 -5.26 -4.63
N SER A 390 5.25 -5.57 -4.08
CA SER A 390 6.16 -4.56 -3.55
C SER A 390 6.80 -3.73 -4.68
N GLU A 391 7.19 -4.35 -5.78
CA GLU A 391 7.68 -3.64 -6.98
C GLU A 391 6.63 -2.66 -7.51
N LYS A 392 5.37 -3.09 -7.60
CA LYS A 392 4.25 -2.24 -7.98
C LYS A 392 4.06 -1.10 -6.98
N ALA A 393 4.05 -1.37 -5.68
CA ALA A 393 3.84 -0.35 -4.64
C ALA A 393 4.95 0.72 -4.66
N VAL A 394 6.21 0.31 -4.87
CA VAL A 394 7.33 1.24 -5.03
C VAL A 394 7.16 2.11 -6.28
N LYS A 395 6.76 1.54 -7.42
CA LYS A 395 6.48 2.32 -8.63
C LYS A 395 5.35 3.33 -8.42
N VAL A 396 4.29 2.94 -7.73
CA VAL A 396 3.17 3.84 -7.36
C VAL A 396 3.66 4.96 -6.45
N ASP A 397 4.47 4.67 -5.42
CA ASP A 397 5.03 5.70 -4.52
C ASP A 397 5.86 6.73 -5.31
N LEU A 398 6.74 6.26 -6.18
CA LEU A 398 7.56 7.13 -7.04
C LEU A 398 6.70 7.97 -7.99
N ALA A 399 5.67 7.36 -8.60
CA ALA A 399 4.77 8.05 -9.50
C ALA A 399 3.96 9.13 -8.80
N LEU A 400 3.38 8.84 -7.64
CA LEU A 400 2.61 9.82 -6.86
C LEU A 400 3.48 11.01 -6.42
N ARG A 401 4.73 10.78 -6.03
CA ARG A 401 5.69 11.85 -5.74
C ARG A 401 5.97 12.73 -6.97
N ALA A 402 6.16 12.10 -8.13
CA ALA A 402 6.38 12.82 -9.39
C ALA A 402 5.15 13.64 -9.79
N VAL A 403 3.95 13.11 -9.65
CA VAL A 403 2.69 13.82 -9.90
C VAL A 403 2.54 14.98 -8.92
N ALA A 404 2.79 14.76 -7.62
CA ALA A 404 2.74 15.83 -6.61
C ALA A 404 3.71 16.99 -6.95
N ALA A 405 4.91 16.65 -7.39
CA ALA A 405 5.89 17.65 -7.82
C ALA A 405 5.46 18.39 -9.10
N ALA A 406 4.95 17.65 -10.11
CA ALA A 406 4.51 18.22 -11.38
C ALA A 406 3.30 19.14 -11.22
N GLN A 407 2.39 18.82 -10.29
CA GLN A 407 1.21 19.64 -9.96
C GLN A 407 1.50 20.70 -8.90
N ALA A 408 2.76 20.83 -8.46
CA ALA A 408 3.17 21.77 -7.41
C ALA A 408 2.30 21.66 -6.12
N ILE A 409 1.90 20.43 -5.76
CA ILE A 409 1.08 20.16 -4.58
C ILE A 409 1.89 20.51 -3.33
N THR A 410 1.34 21.40 -2.50
CA THR A 410 1.96 21.85 -1.25
C THR A 410 1.00 21.63 -0.09
N VAL A 411 1.54 21.19 1.01
CA VAL A 411 0.80 21.03 2.28
C VAL A 411 0.96 22.32 3.06
N SER A 412 -0.14 22.94 3.45
CA SER A 412 -0.14 24.12 4.30
C SER A 412 0.07 23.76 5.78
N ASP A 413 0.37 24.75 6.62
CA ASP A 413 0.47 24.56 8.06
C ASP A 413 -0.90 24.17 8.65
N ASP A 414 -2.00 24.64 8.09
CA ASP A 414 -3.36 24.32 8.50
C ASP A 414 -3.72 22.87 8.14
N ASP A 415 -3.35 22.39 6.94
CA ASP A 415 -3.51 20.98 6.56
C ASP A 415 -2.73 20.06 7.50
N LEU A 416 -1.51 20.45 7.85
CA LEU A 416 -0.66 19.67 8.75
C LEU A 416 -1.24 19.61 10.17
N GLU A 417 -1.83 20.71 10.66
CA GLU A 417 -2.48 20.72 11.97
C GLU A 417 -3.76 19.86 11.98
N ALA A 418 -4.55 19.91 10.90
CA ALA A 418 -5.72 19.05 10.71
C ALA A 418 -5.33 17.56 10.69
N GLU A 419 -4.22 17.21 10.02
CA GLU A 419 -3.75 15.82 10.03
C GLU A 419 -3.27 15.38 11.43
N PHE A 420 -2.58 16.25 12.18
CA PHE A 420 -2.24 15.94 13.58
C PHE A 420 -3.47 15.76 14.46
N GLU A 421 -4.54 16.52 14.22
CA GLU A 421 -5.81 16.33 14.91
C GLU A 421 -6.45 14.98 14.56
N SER A 422 -6.50 14.64 13.27
CA SER A 422 -6.99 13.34 12.77
C SER A 422 -6.22 12.16 13.40
N ILE A 423 -4.89 12.23 13.39
CA ILE A 423 -4.04 11.22 14.03
C ILE A 423 -4.34 11.16 15.53
N GLY A 424 -4.48 12.33 16.20
CA GLY A 424 -4.79 12.42 17.62
C GLY A 424 -6.09 11.69 17.99
N VAL A 425 -7.15 11.89 17.20
CA VAL A 425 -8.43 11.19 17.37
C VAL A 425 -8.24 9.67 17.19
N ARG A 426 -7.52 9.25 16.16
CA ARG A 426 -7.29 7.82 15.83
C ARG A 426 -6.53 7.07 16.91
N VAL A 427 -5.50 7.71 17.51
CA VAL A 427 -4.69 7.11 18.58
C VAL A 427 -5.17 7.47 19.98
N ASN A 428 -6.28 8.21 20.11
CA ASN A 428 -6.83 8.71 21.38
C ASN A 428 -5.82 9.52 22.21
N GLU A 429 -5.09 10.43 21.53
CA GLU A 429 -4.09 11.30 22.14
C GLU A 429 -4.36 12.77 21.76
N LYS A 430 -3.80 13.71 22.52
CA LYS A 430 -3.93 15.14 22.21
C LYS A 430 -3.06 15.53 21.03
N THR A 431 -3.58 16.36 20.11
CA THR A 431 -2.86 16.91 18.94
C THR A 431 -1.46 17.41 19.27
N ALA A 432 -1.31 18.21 20.32
CA ALA A 432 -0.01 18.73 20.74
C ALA A 432 1.00 17.63 21.16
N LYS A 433 0.52 16.48 21.67
CA LYS A 433 1.40 15.35 22.02
C LYS A 433 1.84 14.58 20.77
N VAL A 434 0.91 14.42 19.80
CA VAL A 434 1.21 13.82 18.50
C VAL A 434 2.25 14.67 17.78
N ARG A 435 2.00 15.96 17.60
CA ARG A 435 2.93 16.89 16.96
C ARG A 435 4.33 16.83 17.58
N LYS A 436 4.40 16.90 18.94
CA LYS A 436 5.67 16.80 19.64
C LYS A 436 6.41 15.48 19.39
N ALA A 437 5.68 14.38 19.27
CA ALA A 437 6.29 13.08 18.95
C ALA A 437 6.89 13.07 17.54
N TYR A 438 6.21 13.63 16.55
CA TYR A 438 6.72 13.78 15.18
C TYR A 438 7.94 14.71 15.13
N GLU A 439 7.90 15.85 15.86
CA GLU A 439 9.05 16.77 15.98
C GLU A 439 10.28 16.10 16.62
N GLN A 440 10.07 15.31 17.69
CA GLN A 440 11.16 14.63 18.40
C GLN A 440 11.80 13.52 17.57
N ASN A 441 11.03 12.86 16.72
CA ASN A 441 11.48 11.77 15.84
C ASN A 441 11.91 12.27 14.45
N ASP A 442 11.89 13.60 14.20
CA ASP A 442 12.20 14.19 12.90
C ASP A 442 11.34 13.65 11.74
N ALA A 443 10.08 13.27 12.03
CA ALA A 443 9.17 12.59 11.13
C ALA A 443 8.16 13.51 10.41
N ILE A 444 8.26 14.83 10.60
CA ILE A 444 7.35 15.79 9.94
C ILE A 444 7.53 15.75 8.43
N GLY A 445 8.78 15.66 7.94
CA GLY A 445 9.06 15.58 6.51
C GLY A 445 8.40 14.39 5.84
N ASP A 446 8.42 13.23 6.49
CA ASP A 446 7.76 12.00 6.01
C ASP A 446 6.23 12.14 5.99
N LEU A 447 5.66 12.77 7.01
CA LEU A 447 4.23 13.05 7.07
C LEU A 447 3.80 13.97 5.92
N VAL A 448 4.51 15.07 5.71
CA VAL A 448 4.25 16.00 4.59
C VAL A 448 4.37 15.29 3.25
N ALA A 449 5.38 14.44 3.07
CA ALA A 449 5.53 13.65 1.85
C ALA A 449 4.36 12.69 1.64
N GLN A 450 3.86 12.07 2.71
CA GLN A 450 2.68 11.19 2.65
C GLN A 450 1.42 11.98 2.30
N MET A 451 1.20 13.14 2.91
CA MET A 451 0.06 14.01 2.61
C MET A 451 0.06 14.47 1.14
N ARG A 452 1.22 14.89 0.61
CA ARG A 452 1.36 15.24 -0.81
C ARG A 452 1.00 14.09 -1.75
N LYS A 453 1.37 12.85 -1.40
CA LYS A 453 0.99 11.67 -2.19
C LYS A 453 -0.51 11.41 -2.14
N SER A 454 -1.13 11.57 -0.99
CA SER A 454 -2.60 11.43 -0.85
C SER A 454 -3.33 12.47 -1.67
N GLN A 455 -2.90 13.73 -1.63
CA GLN A 455 -3.48 14.81 -2.46
C GLN A 455 -3.21 14.59 -3.97
N ALA A 456 -2.05 14.03 -4.33
CA ALA A 456 -1.78 13.66 -5.73
C ALA A 456 -2.68 12.52 -6.22
N LEU A 457 -2.96 11.52 -5.37
CA LEU A 457 -3.90 10.45 -5.68
C LEU A 457 -5.32 10.99 -5.86
N GLU A 458 -5.76 11.87 -4.98
CA GLU A 458 -7.06 12.54 -5.07
C GLU A 458 -7.17 13.37 -6.35
N TRP A 459 -6.14 14.16 -6.66
CA TRP A 459 -6.07 14.90 -7.92
C TRP A 459 -6.19 13.96 -9.13
N LEU A 460 -5.49 12.83 -9.12
CA LEU A 460 -5.56 11.84 -10.20
C LEU A 460 -6.96 11.23 -10.33
N LEU A 461 -7.63 10.91 -9.23
CA LEU A 461 -9.00 10.39 -9.24
C LEU A 461 -9.96 11.37 -9.90
N HIS A 462 -9.87 12.66 -9.56
CA HIS A 462 -10.73 13.70 -10.14
C HIS A 462 -10.39 14.06 -11.60
N ASN A 463 -9.15 13.83 -12.04
CA ASN A 463 -8.68 14.16 -13.39
C ASN A 463 -8.54 12.95 -14.32
N SER A 464 -8.97 11.77 -13.89
CA SER A 464 -9.00 10.54 -14.70
C SER A 464 -10.35 10.36 -15.39
N THR A 465 -10.35 9.64 -16.52
CA THR A 465 -11.57 9.26 -17.22
C THR A 465 -11.91 7.80 -16.89
N PHE A 466 -13.05 7.58 -16.27
CA PHE A 466 -13.53 6.25 -15.96
C PHE A 466 -14.40 5.73 -17.11
N VAL A 467 -14.19 4.47 -17.50
CA VAL A 467 -14.93 3.83 -18.59
C VAL A 467 -15.32 2.41 -18.21
N ASP A 468 -16.43 1.95 -18.76
CA ASP A 468 -16.81 0.56 -18.65
C ASP A 468 -16.07 -0.32 -19.70
N GLN A 469 -16.28 -1.64 -19.63
CA GLN A 469 -15.72 -2.61 -20.58
C GLN A 469 -16.19 -2.40 -22.03
N ASN A 470 -17.23 -1.61 -22.26
CA ASN A 470 -17.74 -1.24 -23.58
C ASN A 470 -17.14 0.09 -24.08
N GLY A 471 -16.35 0.76 -23.22
CA GLY A 471 -15.77 2.06 -23.49
C GLY A 471 -16.70 3.24 -23.22
N THR A 472 -17.86 3.01 -22.57
CA THR A 472 -18.81 4.05 -22.16
C THR A 472 -18.20 4.82 -20.97
N VAL A 473 -18.25 6.14 -21.02
CA VAL A 473 -17.72 6.98 -19.93
C VAL A 473 -18.68 6.91 -18.74
N LEU A 474 -18.13 6.58 -17.59
CA LEU A 474 -18.84 6.57 -16.32
C LEU A 474 -18.71 7.95 -15.63
N PRO A 475 -19.81 8.49 -15.05
CA PRO A 475 -19.77 9.75 -14.32
C PRO A 475 -18.84 9.64 -13.09
N THR A 476 -18.01 10.64 -12.87
CA THR A 476 -17.06 10.69 -11.75
C THR A 476 -17.77 10.56 -10.40
N ASP A 477 -18.91 11.25 -10.22
CA ASP A 477 -19.71 11.21 -8.99
C ASP A 477 -20.25 9.81 -8.69
N THR A 478 -20.57 9.03 -9.74
CA THR A 478 -20.97 7.63 -9.56
C THR A 478 -19.81 6.78 -9.05
N VAL A 479 -18.61 7.01 -9.60
CA VAL A 479 -17.41 6.25 -9.27
C VAL A 479 -16.85 6.61 -7.89
N LEU A 480 -16.73 7.89 -7.59
CA LEU A 480 -16.11 8.38 -6.36
C LEU A 480 -17.12 8.58 -5.22
N GLY A 481 -18.40 8.78 -5.54
CA GLY A 481 -19.43 9.21 -4.59
C GLY A 481 -19.51 10.73 -4.49
N ASP A 482 -20.55 11.22 -3.82
CA ASP A 482 -20.65 12.63 -3.48
C ASP A 482 -19.59 12.94 -2.41
N HIS A 483 -18.50 13.56 -2.82
CA HIS A 483 -17.61 14.26 -1.92
C HIS A 483 -18.14 15.67 -1.80
N ASP A 484 -18.80 15.98 -0.67
CA ASP A 484 -19.05 17.37 -0.27
C ASP A 484 -17.69 18.03 -0.07
N HIS A 485 -17.15 18.59 -1.15
CA HIS A 485 -16.12 19.62 -1.04
C HIS A 485 -16.87 20.91 -0.67
N ASP A 486 -17.01 21.16 0.62
CA ASP A 486 -17.22 22.51 1.14
C ASP A 486 -15.99 23.36 0.75
N HIS A 487 -15.88 23.72 -0.51
CA HIS A 487 -15.15 24.90 -0.91
C HIS A 487 -16.12 26.06 -0.80
N ASP A 488 -15.95 26.82 0.28
CA ASP A 488 -16.47 28.16 0.42
C ASP A 488 -16.09 29.00 -0.80
N ASP A 489 -16.90 28.93 -1.87
CA ASP A 489 -17.00 29.97 -2.88
C ASP A 489 -17.94 31.08 -2.35
N GLU A 490 -17.64 31.61 -1.16
CA GLU A 490 -18.13 32.91 -0.71
C GLU A 490 -16.98 33.92 -0.91
N ASP A 491 -16.97 34.54 -2.07
CA ASP A 491 -16.53 35.95 -2.25
C ASP A 491 -16.46 36.26 -3.75
N GLU A 492 -17.56 36.76 -4.31
CA GLU A 492 -17.59 37.79 -5.38
C GLU A 492 -19.03 38.10 -5.81
N ALA A 493 -19.78 38.81 -4.98
CA ALA A 493 -20.91 39.57 -5.48
C ALA A 493 -21.43 40.56 -4.40
N GLU A 494 -20.68 41.60 -4.11
CA GLU A 494 -21.23 42.85 -3.59
C GLU A 494 -20.24 43.98 -3.85
N ASP A 495 -20.38 44.63 -5.03
CA ASP A 495 -20.08 46.01 -5.23
C ASP A 495 -20.56 46.43 -6.65
N ALA A 496 -21.87 46.65 -6.76
CA ALA A 496 -22.45 47.48 -7.82
C ALA A 496 -23.84 47.98 -7.37
N GLU A 497 -23.85 49.05 -6.54
CA GLU A 497 -24.80 50.15 -6.62
C GLU A 497 -24.20 51.41 -5.97
#